data_64e72188c4c80eb47a906344802d905b
#
_entry.id   64e72188c4c80eb47a906344802d905b
#
_cell.length_a   1.000
_cell.length_b   1.000
_cell.length_c   1.000
_cell.angle_alpha   90.00
_cell.angle_beta   90.00
_cell.angle_gamma   90.00
#
_symmetry.space_group_name_H-M   'P 1'
#
loop_
_entity.id
_entity.type
_entity.pdbx_description
1 polymer ?
#
loop_
_entity_poly.entity_id
_entity_poly.type
_entity_poly.pdbx_seq_one_letter_code
_entity_poly.pdbx_strand_id
1 'polypeptide(L)'
;SGAWKLPKLADYPAITPPYVTPEMKDNYTPYKRNPETGVRYWAIPGQEGYMHILGGLEKDSNTGAISTDPENHNLMCHLRAEKVAKIPVPDVEVQGCADDADLLIVGFGGTYGHLYSAMEEMKKAGKKVALAHFTYLNPLPKNTETVLKKYKKVVVAEQNLGQFAGYLRMKIDNFTPYQFNEVKG
;
A
#
# COMPACT_ATOMS: atom_id res chain seq x y z
N SER A 1 -25.00 2.81 -3.27
CA SER A 1 -24.25 1.56 -3.50
C SER A 1 -24.72 0.97 -4.83
N GLY A 2 -23.78 0.65 -5.72
CA GLY A 2 -24.08 -0.04 -6.98
C GLY A 2 -24.00 -1.56 -6.83
N ALA A 3 -24.40 -2.29 -7.85
CA ALA A 3 -24.22 -3.74 -7.90
C ALA A 3 -22.72 -4.09 -7.94
N TRP A 4 -22.34 -5.10 -7.18
CA TRP A 4 -20.98 -5.63 -7.23
C TRP A 4 -20.74 -6.30 -8.57
N LYS A 5 -19.62 -5.97 -9.21
CA LYS A 5 -19.15 -6.73 -10.37
C LYS A 5 -18.66 -8.08 -9.86
N LEU A 6 -19.32 -9.17 -10.25
CA LEU A 6 -18.84 -10.51 -9.95
C LEU A 6 -17.66 -10.82 -10.86
N PRO A 7 -16.46 -11.03 -10.32
CA PRO A 7 -15.30 -11.39 -11.13
C PRO A 7 -15.44 -12.80 -11.68
N LYS A 8 -14.87 -13.04 -12.84
CA LYS A 8 -14.68 -14.40 -13.35
C LYS A 8 -13.35 -14.92 -12.82
N LEU A 9 -13.30 -16.18 -12.38
CA LEU A 9 -12.07 -16.78 -11.86
C LEU A 9 -10.89 -16.68 -12.85
N ALA A 10 -11.19 -16.75 -14.15
CA ALA A 10 -10.20 -16.61 -15.22
C ALA A 10 -9.57 -15.20 -15.33
N ASP A 11 -10.19 -14.19 -14.74
CA ASP A 11 -9.67 -12.82 -14.77
C ASP A 11 -8.59 -12.58 -13.71
N TYR A 12 -8.37 -13.55 -12.82
CA TYR A 12 -7.36 -13.45 -11.77
C TYR A 12 -6.11 -14.23 -12.14
N PRO A 13 -4.92 -13.66 -11.91
CA PRO A 13 -3.70 -14.43 -12.04
C PRO A 13 -3.66 -15.55 -11.02
N ALA A 14 -3.08 -16.69 -11.37
CA ALA A 14 -2.82 -17.75 -10.43
C ALA A 14 -1.86 -17.24 -9.33
N ILE A 15 -2.29 -17.32 -8.07
CA ILE A 15 -1.43 -16.98 -6.94
C ILE A 15 -0.59 -18.21 -6.62
N THR A 16 0.72 -18.11 -6.85
CA THR A 16 1.68 -19.15 -6.48
C THR A 16 2.47 -18.68 -5.26
N PRO A 17 2.22 -19.22 -4.06
CA PRO A 17 3.02 -18.92 -2.89
C PRO A 17 4.49 -19.30 -3.11
N PRO A 18 5.46 -18.60 -2.50
CA PRO A 18 6.87 -18.90 -2.63
C PRO A 18 7.27 -20.13 -1.81
N TYR A 19 6.77 -21.29 -2.16
CA TYR A 19 7.11 -22.53 -1.48
C TYR A 19 8.57 -22.90 -1.68
N VAL A 20 9.13 -23.62 -0.69
CA VAL A 20 10.45 -24.25 -0.81
C VAL A 20 10.42 -25.30 -1.90
N THR A 21 11.51 -25.40 -2.64
CA THR A 21 11.70 -26.48 -3.64
C THR A 21 12.61 -27.57 -3.11
N PRO A 22 12.60 -28.80 -3.66
CA PRO A 22 13.46 -29.90 -3.20
C PRO A 22 14.95 -29.53 -3.17
N GLU A 23 15.40 -28.70 -4.13
CA GLU A 23 16.79 -28.26 -4.29
C GLU A 23 17.23 -27.31 -3.15
N MET A 24 16.28 -26.71 -2.43
CA MET A 24 16.56 -25.82 -1.32
C MET A 24 16.85 -26.58 -0.01
N LYS A 25 16.61 -27.89 0.06
CA LYS A 25 16.62 -28.66 1.31
C LYS A 25 17.92 -28.47 2.10
N ASP A 26 19.06 -28.56 1.46
CA ASP A 26 20.37 -28.48 2.12
C ASP A 26 20.79 -27.04 2.50
N ASN A 27 20.16 -26.05 1.91
CA ASN A 27 20.46 -24.63 2.10
C ASN A 27 19.26 -23.81 2.60
N TYR A 28 18.23 -24.48 3.09
CA TYR A 28 17.06 -23.80 3.63
C TYR A 28 17.30 -23.31 5.05
N THR A 29 16.96 -22.05 5.25
CA THR A 29 16.80 -21.47 6.59
C THR A 29 15.45 -20.76 6.64
N PRO A 30 14.73 -20.78 7.78
CA PRO A 30 13.34 -20.26 7.85
C PRO A 30 13.19 -18.78 7.52
N TYR A 31 14.25 -18.01 7.67
CA TYR A 31 14.27 -16.57 7.39
C TYR A 31 15.01 -16.18 6.12
N LYS A 32 15.50 -17.17 5.35
CA LYS A 32 16.08 -16.92 4.03
C LYS A 32 15.06 -16.23 3.14
N ARG A 33 15.46 -15.16 2.49
CA ARG A 33 14.60 -14.31 1.68
C ARG A 33 15.00 -14.36 0.21
N ASN A 34 14.01 -14.22 -0.64
CA ASN A 34 14.26 -13.87 -2.03
C ASN A 34 14.88 -12.47 -2.08
N PRO A 35 16.05 -12.27 -2.72
CA PRO A 35 16.75 -10.99 -2.71
C PRO A 35 16.01 -9.86 -3.43
N GLU A 36 15.19 -10.21 -4.42
CA GLU A 36 14.43 -9.23 -5.20
C GLU A 36 13.20 -8.73 -4.44
N THR A 37 12.42 -9.66 -3.90
CA THR A 37 11.12 -9.35 -3.27
C THR A 37 11.20 -9.15 -1.75
N GLY A 38 12.24 -9.67 -1.10
CA GLY A 38 12.35 -9.72 0.36
C GLY A 38 11.42 -10.74 1.02
N VAL A 39 10.68 -11.54 0.24
CA VAL A 39 9.73 -12.53 0.74
C VAL A 39 10.46 -13.80 1.15
N ARG A 40 10.08 -14.40 2.27
CA ARG A 40 10.62 -15.69 2.73
C ARG A 40 10.01 -16.84 1.95
N TYR A 41 10.77 -17.91 1.81
CA TYR A 41 10.26 -19.18 1.27
C TYR A 41 9.47 -19.92 2.34
N TRP A 42 8.36 -20.53 1.96
CA TRP A 42 7.45 -21.21 2.86
C TRP A 42 7.61 -22.71 2.80
N ALA A 43 7.99 -23.33 3.91
CA ALA A 43 7.89 -24.77 4.09
C ALA A 43 6.44 -25.12 4.45
N ILE A 44 5.92 -26.19 3.85
CA ILE A 44 4.58 -26.69 4.16
C ILE A 44 4.64 -27.47 5.48
N PRO A 45 3.75 -27.22 6.44
CA PRO A 45 3.71 -28.00 7.69
C PRO A 45 3.64 -29.49 7.42
N GLY A 46 4.51 -30.26 8.09
CA GLY A 46 4.66 -31.71 7.88
C GLY A 46 5.68 -32.10 6.79
N GLN A 47 6.25 -31.15 6.06
CA GLN A 47 7.27 -31.43 5.06
C GLN A 47 8.58 -31.84 5.76
N GLU A 48 9.06 -33.06 5.47
CA GLU A 48 10.26 -33.62 6.08
C GLU A 48 11.52 -32.81 5.76
N GLY A 49 12.35 -32.55 6.77
CA GLY A 49 13.59 -31.80 6.66
C GLY A 49 13.45 -30.27 6.73
N TYR A 50 12.23 -29.75 6.84
CA TYR A 50 11.96 -28.30 6.92
C TYR A 50 11.38 -27.84 8.26
N MET A 51 11.42 -28.70 9.26
CA MET A 51 10.89 -28.42 10.60
C MET A 51 11.63 -27.24 11.25
N HIS A 52 10.88 -26.25 11.75
CA HIS A 52 11.41 -25.08 12.43
C HIS A 52 10.38 -24.45 13.35
N ILE A 53 10.83 -23.59 14.25
CA ILE A 53 9.95 -22.86 15.17
C ILE A 53 9.44 -21.59 14.49
N LEU A 54 8.12 -21.40 14.50
CA LEU A 54 7.43 -20.19 14.07
C LEU A 54 6.85 -19.46 15.28
N GLY A 55 6.61 -18.17 15.13
CA GLY A 55 5.99 -17.34 16.15
C GLY A 55 6.91 -17.00 17.33
N GLY A 56 6.34 -16.34 18.32
CA GLY A 56 7.06 -15.86 19.50
C GLY A 56 7.96 -14.65 19.24
N LEU A 57 9.04 -14.55 19.97
CA LEU A 57 9.95 -13.41 20.02
C LEU A 57 10.65 -13.12 18.67
N GLU A 58 11.42 -12.02 18.63
CA GLU A 58 12.26 -11.66 17.48
C GLU A 58 13.18 -12.82 17.11
N LYS A 59 13.35 -13.02 15.82
CA LYS A 59 14.15 -14.09 15.24
C LYS A 59 15.42 -13.54 14.58
N ASP A 60 16.45 -14.33 14.60
CA ASP A 60 17.62 -14.10 13.77
C ASP A 60 17.23 -13.99 12.30
N SER A 61 17.85 -13.05 11.59
CA SER A 61 17.48 -12.65 10.23
C SER A 61 17.64 -13.74 9.17
N ASN A 62 18.29 -14.86 9.49
CA ASN A 62 18.53 -15.98 8.59
C ASN A 62 18.06 -17.31 9.19
N THR A 63 18.55 -17.65 10.38
CA THR A 63 18.33 -18.98 10.98
C THR A 63 16.94 -19.15 11.56
N GLY A 64 16.27 -18.07 11.94
CA GLY A 64 14.99 -18.12 12.64
C GLY A 64 15.10 -18.52 14.12
N ALA A 65 16.28 -18.61 14.69
CA ALA A 65 16.49 -18.77 16.12
C ALA A 65 16.04 -17.51 16.87
N ILE A 66 15.62 -17.65 18.13
CA ILE A 66 15.28 -16.48 18.97
C ILE A 66 16.53 -15.63 19.13
N SER A 67 16.40 -14.32 18.92
CA SER A 67 17.47 -13.36 19.02
C SER A 67 17.07 -12.15 19.85
N THR A 68 17.94 -11.76 20.78
CA THR A 68 17.83 -10.52 21.57
C THR A 68 18.93 -9.53 21.17
N ASP A 69 19.66 -9.82 20.10
CA ASP A 69 20.70 -8.96 19.57
C ASP A 69 20.12 -7.67 18.99
N PRO A 70 20.55 -6.47 19.45
CA PRO A 70 20.04 -5.21 18.98
C PRO A 70 20.36 -4.92 17.50
N GLU A 71 21.50 -5.39 16.99
CA GLU A 71 21.86 -5.23 15.58
C GLU A 71 20.94 -6.07 14.68
N ASN A 72 20.64 -7.30 15.09
CA ASN A 72 19.66 -8.12 14.41
C ASN A 72 18.25 -7.48 14.44
N HIS A 73 17.85 -6.88 15.57
CA HIS A 73 16.58 -6.17 15.66
C HIS A 73 16.51 -5.00 14.67
N ASN A 74 17.55 -4.18 14.63
CA ASN A 74 17.67 -3.08 13.67
C ASN A 74 17.55 -3.61 12.22
N LEU A 75 18.33 -4.63 11.88
CA LEU A 75 18.29 -5.26 10.56
C LEU A 75 16.90 -5.78 10.22
N MET A 76 16.24 -6.48 11.14
CA MET A 76 14.91 -7.05 10.93
C MET A 76 13.83 -5.98 10.71
N CYS A 77 13.94 -4.83 11.38
CA CYS A 77 13.05 -3.69 11.14
C CYS A 77 13.19 -3.17 9.71
N HIS A 78 14.42 -2.99 9.24
CA HIS A 78 14.69 -2.53 7.88
C HIS A 78 14.22 -3.54 6.83
N LEU A 79 14.50 -4.83 7.00
CA LEU A 79 14.08 -5.89 6.08
C LEU A 79 12.55 -5.96 5.96
N ARG A 80 11.81 -5.77 7.05
CA ARG A 80 10.34 -5.71 7.02
C ARG A 80 9.82 -4.48 6.29
N ALA A 81 10.42 -3.32 6.53
CA ALA A 81 10.06 -2.08 5.86
C ALA A 81 10.35 -2.15 4.35
N GLU A 82 11.53 -2.63 3.97
CA GLU A 82 11.92 -2.80 2.57
C GLU A 82 11.01 -3.79 1.82
N LYS A 83 10.64 -4.91 2.46
CA LYS A 83 9.71 -5.87 1.86
C LYS A 83 8.38 -5.20 1.49
N VAL A 84 7.83 -4.37 2.37
CA VAL A 84 6.59 -3.62 2.09
C VAL A 84 6.82 -2.59 0.99
N ALA A 85 7.93 -1.86 1.02
CA ALA A 85 8.26 -0.85 0.01
C ALA A 85 8.44 -1.44 -1.40
N LYS A 86 8.83 -2.73 -1.50
CA LYS A 86 8.98 -3.45 -2.78
C LYS A 86 7.68 -3.95 -3.39
N ILE A 87 6.54 -3.86 -2.69
CA ILE A 87 5.25 -4.28 -3.24
C ILE A 87 4.92 -3.42 -4.46
N PRO A 88 4.73 -4.02 -5.65
CA PRO A 88 4.32 -3.26 -6.83
C PRO A 88 2.88 -2.78 -6.66
N VAL A 89 2.69 -1.49 -6.75
CA VAL A 89 1.36 -0.86 -6.74
C VAL A 89 1.20 0.00 -8.00
N PRO A 90 0.01 0.03 -8.61
CA PRO A 90 -0.24 0.87 -9.77
C PRO A 90 -0.17 2.35 -9.40
N ASP A 91 0.08 3.18 -10.40
CA ASP A 91 0.00 4.62 -10.26
C ASP A 91 -1.40 5.09 -9.88
N VAL A 92 -1.51 6.17 -9.13
CA VAL A 92 -2.80 6.78 -8.85
C VAL A 92 -3.28 7.50 -10.11
N GLU A 93 -4.52 7.19 -10.50
CA GLU A 93 -5.20 7.82 -11.62
C GLU A 93 -5.90 9.11 -11.19
N VAL A 94 -5.89 10.10 -12.06
CA VAL A 94 -6.60 11.36 -11.85
C VAL A 94 -7.79 11.43 -12.80
N GLN A 95 -8.98 11.59 -12.23
CA GLN A 95 -10.26 11.69 -12.94
C GLN A 95 -10.72 13.16 -13.03
N GLY A 96 -11.62 13.43 -13.94
CA GLY A 96 -12.17 14.79 -14.11
C GLY A 96 -11.30 15.68 -14.99
N CYS A 97 -11.09 16.94 -14.57
CA CYS A 97 -10.27 17.90 -15.31
C CYS A 97 -8.78 17.73 -15.00
N ALA A 98 -8.20 16.56 -15.29
CA ALA A 98 -6.87 16.18 -14.85
C ALA A 98 -5.73 17.13 -15.27
N ASP A 99 -5.88 17.84 -16.40
CA ASP A 99 -4.80 18.67 -16.93
C ASP A 99 -4.86 20.14 -16.50
N ASP A 100 -6.06 20.67 -16.20
CA ASP A 100 -6.29 22.07 -15.94
C ASP A 100 -7.17 22.36 -14.71
N ALA A 101 -7.25 21.42 -13.77
CA ALA A 101 -8.06 21.60 -12.57
C ALA A 101 -7.51 22.72 -11.65
N ASP A 102 -8.42 23.55 -11.16
CA ASP A 102 -8.15 24.54 -10.12
C ASP A 102 -8.05 23.89 -8.72
N LEU A 103 -8.66 22.72 -8.57
CA LEU A 103 -8.73 21.97 -7.32
C LEU A 103 -8.59 20.47 -7.59
N LEU A 104 -7.67 19.82 -6.87
CA LEU A 104 -7.62 18.37 -6.76
C LEU A 104 -8.29 17.92 -5.46
N ILE A 105 -9.31 17.07 -5.57
CA ILE A 105 -9.88 16.33 -4.44
C ILE A 105 -9.08 15.04 -4.27
N VAL A 106 -8.68 14.75 -3.04
CA VAL A 106 -7.96 13.53 -2.67
C VAL A 106 -8.78 12.77 -1.64
N GLY A 107 -8.92 11.47 -1.86
CA GLY A 107 -9.57 10.58 -0.91
C GLY A 107 -9.08 9.16 -1.01
N PHE A 108 -9.58 8.27 -0.15
CA PHE A 108 -9.22 6.86 -0.17
C PHE A 108 -10.37 5.98 0.35
N GLY A 109 -10.28 4.69 0.07
CA GLY A 109 -11.20 3.68 0.60
C GLY A 109 -12.65 3.92 0.22
N GLY A 110 -13.57 3.84 1.19
CA GLY A 110 -15.02 3.94 0.99
C GLY A 110 -15.54 5.31 0.56
N THR A 111 -14.70 6.35 0.50
CA THR A 111 -15.12 7.71 0.14
C THR A 111 -15.31 7.93 -1.36
N TYR A 112 -14.89 6.98 -2.21
CA TYR A 112 -14.86 7.15 -3.67
C TYR A 112 -16.17 7.68 -4.26
N GLY A 113 -17.30 7.01 -3.98
CA GLY A 113 -18.59 7.36 -4.58
C GLY A 113 -19.05 8.79 -4.25
N HIS A 114 -18.83 9.21 -3.01
CA HIS A 114 -19.18 10.57 -2.56
C HIS A 114 -18.31 11.63 -3.22
N LEU A 115 -17.00 11.39 -3.27
CA LEU A 115 -16.05 12.33 -3.88
C LEU A 115 -16.20 12.41 -5.40
N TYR A 116 -16.48 11.28 -6.04
CA TYR A 116 -16.78 11.24 -7.47
C TYR A 116 -18.05 12.04 -7.81
N SER A 117 -19.14 11.85 -7.05
CA SER A 117 -20.38 12.60 -7.23
C SER A 117 -20.16 14.09 -7.03
N ALA A 118 -19.44 14.48 -5.98
CA ALA A 118 -19.11 15.89 -5.71
C ALA A 118 -18.28 16.51 -6.86
N MET A 119 -17.29 15.80 -7.38
CA MET A 119 -16.50 16.24 -8.54
C MET A 119 -17.40 16.45 -9.76
N GLU A 120 -18.27 15.50 -10.08
CA GLU A 120 -19.18 15.60 -11.23
C GLU A 120 -20.18 16.76 -11.08
N GLU A 121 -20.72 16.99 -9.89
CA GLU A 121 -21.61 18.12 -9.62
C GLU A 121 -20.87 19.46 -9.80
N MET A 122 -19.65 19.57 -9.29
CA MET A 122 -18.82 20.78 -9.47
C MET A 122 -18.49 21.02 -10.94
N LYS A 123 -18.20 19.98 -11.72
CA LYS A 123 -17.97 20.08 -13.17
C LYS A 123 -19.22 20.57 -13.90
N LYS A 124 -20.40 20.04 -13.57
CA LYS A 124 -21.69 20.53 -14.11
C LYS A 124 -21.94 22.00 -13.79
N ALA A 125 -21.46 22.47 -12.64
CA ALA A 125 -21.50 23.88 -12.25
C ALA A 125 -20.36 24.73 -12.88
N GLY A 126 -19.65 24.19 -13.88
CA GLY A 126 -18.59 24.91 -14.60
C GLY A 126 -17.26 25.06 -13.85
N LYS A 127 -17.04 24.28 -12.79
CA LYS A 127 -15.77 24.30 -12.04
C LYS A 127 -14.80 23.27 -12.60
N LYS A 128 -13.52 23.63 -12.64
CA LYS A 128 -12.44 22.74 -13.06
C LYS A 128 -11.90 21.97 -11.84
N VAL A 129 -12.40 20.76 -11.66
CA VAL A 129 -12.09 19.89 -10.51
C VAL A 129 -11.60 18.54 -10.98
N ALA A 130 -10.60 18.01 -10.31
CA ALA A 130 -10.08 16.67 -10.49
C ALA A 130 -10.18 15.86 -9.20
N LEU A 131 -10.16 14.55 -9.33
CA LEU A 131 -10.20 13.58 -8.24
C LEU A 131 -9.03 12.59 -8.37
N ALA A 132 -8.22 12.48 -7.33
CA ALA A 132 -7.26 11.39 -7.12
C ALA A 132 -7.73 10.53 -5.96
N HIS A 133 -8.20 9.32 -6.25
CA HIS A 133 -8.67 8.39 -5.22
C HIS A 133 -7.66 7.26 -5.01
N PHE A 134 -7.15 7.12 -3.79
CA PHE A 134 -6.12 6.15 -3.44
C PHE A 134 -6.72 4.81 -3.02
N THR A 135 -6.27 3.75 -3.66
CA THR A 135 -6.55 2.36 -3.28
C THR A 135 -5.43 1.80 -2.41
N TYR A 136 -4.19 2.22 -2.67
CA TYR A 136 -2.99 1.79 -1.96
C TYR A 136 -2.42 2.94 -1.15
N LEU A 137 -2.18 2.70 0.14
CA LEU A 137 -1.69 3.71 1.08
C LEU A 137 -0.26 3.42 1.56
N ASN A 138 0.11 2.16 1.67
CA ASN A 138 1.46 1.75 2.07
C ASN A 138 1.88 0.45 1.35
N PRO A 139 2.77 0.49 0.37
CA PRO A 139 3.41 1.71 -0.13
C PRO A 139 2.43 2.62 -0.89
N LEU A 140 2.74 3.90 -0.93
CA LEU A 140 2.04 4.84 -1.81
C LEU A 140 2.42 4.56 -3.28
N PRO A 141 1.52 4.84 -4.25
CA PRO A 141 1.85 4.85 -5.67
C PRO A 141 3.06 5.74 -5.95
N LYS A 142 3.94 5.32 -6.86
CA LYS A 142 5.19 6.02 -7.15
C LYS A 142 4.98 7.45 -7.68
N ASN A 143 3.89 7.69 -8.38
CA ASN A 143 3.53 8.99 -8.94
C ASN A 143 2.85 9.93 -7.93
N THR A 144 2.65 9.54 -6.68
CA THR A 144 1.89 10.30 -5.67
C THR A 144 2.37 11.74 -5.54
N GLU A 145 3.66 11.94 -5.29
CA GLU A 145 4.22 13.29 -5.13
C GLU A 145 4.04 14.16 -6.38
N THR A 146 4.32 13.59 -7.54
CA THR A 146 4.18 14.27 -8.84
C THR A 146 2.74 14.70 -9.06
N VAL A 147 1.78 13.83 -8.81
CA VAL A 147 0.36 14.13 -8.95
C VAL A 147 -0.07 15.22 -7.98
N LEU A 148 0.26 15.10 -6.71
CA LEU A 148 -0.19 16.03 -5.68
C LEU A 148 0.43 17.43 -5.86
N LYS A 149 1.69 17.52 -6.28
CA LYS A 149 2.37 18.80 -6.51
C LYS A 149 2.03 19.48 -7.84
N LYS A 150 1.35 18.79 -8.75
CA LYS A 150 0.86 19.37 -10.02
C LYS A 150 -0.19 20.46 -9.78
N TYR A 151 -0.98 20.37 -8.74
CA TYR A 151 -2.14 21.24 -8.51
C TYR A 151 -1.87 22.29 -7.44
N LYS A 152 -2.33 23.52 -7.72
CA LYS A 152 -2.17 24.65 -6.79
C LYS A 152 -3.00 24.51 -5.51
N LYS A 153 -4.14 23.84 -5.61
CA LYS A 153 -5.04 23.57 -4.48
C LYS A 153 -5.33 22.08 -4.42
N VAL A 154 -5.03 21.49 -3.27
CA VAL A 154 -5.34 20.09 -2.99
C VAL A 154 -6.14 20.04 -1.70
N VAL A 155 -7.28 19.35 -1.72
CA VAL A 155 -8.06 19.06 -0.51
C VAL A 155 -8.10 17.56 -0.28
N VAL A 156 -7.71 17.12 0.89
CA VAL A 156 -7.87 15.74 1.35
C VAL A 156 -9.18 15.65 2.10
N ALA A 157 -10.12 14.85 1.58
CA ALA A 157 -11.45 14.68 2.16
C ALA A 157 -11.59 13.29 2.78
N GLU A 158 -11.83 13.26 4.08
CA GLU A 158 -11.76 12.03 4.88
C GLU A 158 -12.95 11.89 5.84
N GLN A 159 -13.41 10.65 6.03
CA GLN A 159 -14.36 10.29 7.09
C GLN A 159 -13.64 9.95 8.41
N ASN A 160 -12.61 10.72 8.74
CA ASN A 160 -11.83 10.61 9.97
C ASN A 160 -11.25 11.98 10.33
N LEU A 161 -10.35 12.04 11.30
CA LEU A 161 -9.77 13.29 11.81
C LEU A 161 -8.51 13.77 11.05
N GLY A 162 -8.33 13.40 9.78
CA GLY A 162 -7.22 13.86 8.94
C GLY A 162 -6.00 12.94 8.94
N GLN A 163 -6.21 11.65 9.12
CA GLN A 163 -5.13 10.65 9.21
C GLN A 163 -4.36 10.53 7.88
N PHE A 164 -5.05 10.52 6.75
CA PHE A 164 -4.39 10.41 5.46
C PHE A 164 -3.69 11.71 5.06
N ALA A 165 -4.30 12.87 5.32
CA ALA A 165 -3.63 14.16 5.14
C ALA A 165 -2.34 14.26 5.97
N GLY A 166 -2.38 13.80 7.23
CA GLY A 166 -1.21 13.69 8.10
C GLY A 166 -0.14 12.77 7.53
N TYR A 167 -0.55 11.59 7.03
CA TYR A 167 0.35 10.62 6.42
C TYR A 167 1.03 11.18 5.14
N LEU A 168 0.27 11.82 4.26
CA LEU A 168 0.82 12.44 3.05
C LEU A 168 1.84 13.54 3.40
N ARG A 169 1.56 14.37 4.42
CA ARG A 169 2.51 15.39 4.91
C ARG A 169 3.80 14.79 5.47
N MET A 170 3.71 13.62 6.10
CA MET A 170 4.89 12.89 6.59
C MET A 170 5.74 12.32 5.45
N LYS A 171 5.12 11.98 4.32
CA LYS A 171 5.78 11.31 3.19
C LYS A 171 6.26 12.26 2.10
N ILE A 172 5.72 13.47 2.03
CA ILE A 172 5.99 14.42 0.94
C ILE A 172 6.45 15.75 1.55
N ASP A 173 7.67 16.12 1.25
CA ASP A 173 8.27 17.33 1.75
C ASP A 173 7.54 18.57 1.19
N ASN A 174 7.36 19.58 2.05
CA ASN A 174 6.74 20.85 1.69
C ASN A 174 5.32 20.72 1.10
N PHE A 175 4.57 19.72 1.52
CA PHE A 175 3.20 19.48 1.11
C PHE A 175 2.22 19.75 2.24
N THR A 176 1.33 20.74 2.05
CA THR A 176 0.31 21.10 3.04
C THR A 176 -1.06 21.21 2.34
N PRO A 177 -1.84 20.13 2.30
CA PRO A 177 -3.17 20.16 1.69
C PRO A 177 -4.18 20.88 2.58
N TYR A 178 -5.25 21.39 1.98
CA TYR A 178 -6.49 21.66 2.71
C TYR A 178 -7.09 20.34 3.18
N GLN A 179 -7.89 20.40 4.22
CA GLN A 179 -8.53 19.20 4.79
C GLN A 179 -10.03 19.42 4.92
N PHE A 180 -10.80 18.41 4.57
CA PHE A 180 -12.21 18.29 4.87
C PHE A 180 -12.43 16.99 5.65
N ASN A 181 -12.69 17.10 6.94
CA ASN A 181 -12.77 15.98 7.86
C ASN A 181 -14.18 15.93 8.47
N GLU A 182 -14.94 14.91 8.13
CA GLU A 182 -16.29 14.69 8.66
C GLU A 182 -16.43 13.24 9.14
N VAL A 183 -16.70 13.05 10.44
CA VAL A 183 -16.89 11.73 11.05
C VAL A 183 -18.40 11.49 11.20
N LYS A 184 -19.09 11.40 10.06
CA LYS A 184 -20.52 11.10 9.98
C LYS A 184 -20.74 9.93 9.04
N GLY A 185 -21.51 8.95 9.49
CA GLY A 185 -21.94 7.79 8.71
C GLY A 185 -23.25 7.99 8.01
#